data_89699f85c73b95105eed3a8400d610f5
#
_entry.id   89699f85c73b95105eed3a8400d610f5
#
_cell.length_a   1.000
_cell.length_b   1.000
_cell.length_c   1.000
_cell.angle_alpha   90.00
_cell.angle_beta   90.00
_cell.angle_gamma   90.00
#
_symmetry.space_group_name_H-M   'P 1'
#
loop_
_entity.id
_entity.type
_entity.pdbx_description
1 polymer ?
#
loop_
_entity_poly.entity_id
_entity_poly.type
_entity_poly.pdbx_seq_one_letter_code
_entity_poly.pdbx_strand_id
1 'polypeptide(L)'
;MIARIWRGITLKEKADDYLAYLHETGLKDYAKTAGNRGVTTLRRDQGEHCEIMLISLWDSMDAVRAFAGENPDRSVYYPEDDQYLLQMEPLVRHYDVAEHMPLGDEATPKPAAATKKKK
;
A
#
# COMPACT_ATOMS: atom_id res chain seq x y z
N MET A 1 3.53 14.28 -7.92
CA MET A 1 3.46 13.13 -6.99
C MET A 1 2.54 12.06 -7.56
N ILE A 2 2.96 10.81 -7.43
CA ILE A 2 2.23 9.66 -7.96
C ILE A 2 1.73 8.82 -6.80
N ALA A 3 0.49 8.33 -6.90
CA ALA A 3 -0.04 7.32 -6.00
C ALA A 3 -0.05 5.98 -6.74
N ARG A 4 0.54 4.97 -6.11
CA ARG A 4 0.57 3.59 -6.63
C ARG A 4 -0.31 2.74 -5.76
N ILE A 5 -1.24 2.01 -6.37
CA ILE A 5 -2.21 1.21 -5.62
C ILE A 5 -2.08 -0.25 -6.01
N TRP A 6 -1.81 -1.08 -5.01
CA TRP A 6 -1.75 -2.53 -5.14
C TRP A 6 -2.83 -3.15 -4.26
N ARG A 7 -3.39 -4.26 -4.70
CA ARG A 7 -4.46 -4.95 -3.98
C ARG A 7 -4.23 -6.45 -4.01
N GLY A 8 -4.48 -7.12 -2.88
CA GLY A 8 -4.39 -8.56 -2.79
C GLY A 8 -5.49 -9.12 -1.89
N ILE A 9 -5.77 -10.41 -2.05
CA ILE A 9 -6.77 -11.11 -1.27
C ILE A 9 -6.13 -12.32 -0.60
N THR A 10 -6.33 -12.46 0.71
CA THR A 10 -5.89 -13.63 1.46
C THR A 10 -7.09 -14.30 2.10
N LEU A 11 -6.88 -15.51 2.64
CA LEU A 11 -7.81 -16.03 3.63
C LEU A 11 -7.68 -15.17 4.88
N LYS A 12 -8.80 -14.92 5.55
CA LYS A 12 -8.79 -14.09 6.76
C LYS A 12 -7.82 -14.62 7.81
N GLU A 13 -7.77 -15.93 7.96
CA GLU A 13 -6.90 -16.56 8.96
C GLU A 13 -5.41 -16.40 8.67
N LYS A 14 -5.06 -16.04 7.42
CA LYS A 14 -3.67 -15.84 7.03
C LYS A 14 -3.29 -14.37 6.93
N ALA A 15 -4.24 -13.47 7.15
CA ALA A 15 -3.99 -12.05 6.91
C ALA A 15 -2.89 -11.48 7.81
N ASP A 16 -2.90 -11.82 9.10
CA ASP A 16 -1.89 -11.30 10.01
C ASP A 16 -0.49 -11.78 9.63
N ASP A 17 -0.37 -13.04 9.24
CA ASP A 17 0.92 -13.58 8.81
C ASP A 17 1.39 -12.91 7.52
N TYR A 18 0.46 -12.64 6.62
CA TYR A 18 0.81 -11.97 5.37
C TYR A 18 1.26 -10.54 5.63
N LEU A 19 0.60 -9.83 6.53
CA LEU A 19 1.01 -8.47 6.87
C LEU A 19 2.42 -8.46 7.45
N ALA A 20 2.76 -9.45 8.28
CA ALA A 20 4.12 -9.58 8.79
C ALA A 20 5.11 -9.84 7.66
N TYR A 21 4.74 -10.67 6.71
CA TYR A 21 5.58 -10.94 5.54
C TYR A 21 5.79 -9.67 4.69
N LEU A 22 4.74 -8.86 4.53
CA LEU A 22 4.86 -7.59 3.81
C LEU A 22 5.87 -6.66 4.46
N HIS A 23 5.94 -6.62 5.78
CA HIS A 23 6.93 -5.80 6.49
C HIS A 23 8.35 -6.24 6.16
N GLU A 24 8.56 -7.54 5.97
CA GLU A 24 9.90 -8.07 5.70
C GLU A 24 10.27 -7.98 4.23
N THR A 25 9.30 -7.74 3.34
CA THR A 25 9.53 -7.74 1.90
C THR A 25 9.19 -6.40 1.27
N GLY A 26 7.95 -6.26 0.78
CA GLY A 26 7.55 -5.08 0.01
C GLY A 26 7.67 -3.77 0.77
N LEU A 27 7.17 -3.73 1.99
CA LEU A 27 7.21 -2.48 2.76
C LEU A 27 8.63 -2.06 3.08
N LYS A 28 9.52 -3.03 3.29
CA LYS A 28 10.92 -2.75 3.53
C LYS A 28 11.57 -2.15 2.28
N ASP A 29 11.24 -2.70 1.12
CA ASP A 29 11.77 -2.19 -0.14
C ASP A 29 11.21 -0.80 -0.46
N TYR A 30 9.94 -0.55 -0.17
CA TYR A 30 9.38 0.79 -0.31
C TYR A 30 10.17 1.79 0.51
N ALA A 31 10.48 1.44 1.76
CA ALA A 31 11.18 2.36 2.66
C ALA A 31 12.59 2.68 2.19
N LYS A 32 13.22 1.76 1.47
CA LYS A 32 14.58 1.94 0.99
C LYS A 32 14.67 2.71 -0.33
N THR A 33 13.56 2.83 -1.05
CA THR A 33 13.61 3.42 -2.39
C THR A 33 13.49 4.94 -2.28
N ALA A 34 14.49 5.64 -2.83
CA ALA A 34 14.46 7.09 -2.87
C ALA A 34 13.25 7.56 -3.65
N GLY A 35 12.60 8.60 -3.16
CA GLY A 35 11.41 9.15 -3.79
C GLY A 35 10.11 8.55 -3.28
N ASN A 36 10.17 7.52 -2.44
CA ASN A 36 8.97 7.05 -1.76
C ASN A 36 8.60 8.03 -0.65
N ARG A 37 7.33 8.42 -0.62
CA ARG A 37 6.81 9.40 0.34
C ARG A 37 5.90 8.77 1.37
N GLY A 38 5.90 7.47 1.48
CA GLY A 38 5.12 6.77 2.46
C GLY A 38 4.21 5.73 1.84
N VAL A 39 3.75 4.82 2.67
CA VAL A 39 2.83 3.77 2.26
C VAL A 39 1.80 3.58 3.35
N THR A 40 0.55 3.42 2.94
CA THR A 40 -0.56 3.12 3.84
C THR A 40 -1.07 1.73 3.51
N THR A 41 -1.13 0.88 4.52
CA THR A 41 -1.66 -0.46 4.36
C THR A 41 -3.09 -0.48 4.88
N LEU A 42 -4.01 -0.86 4.01
CA LEU A 42 -5.42 -0.96 4.35
C LEU A 42 -5.83 -2.42 4.40
N ARG A 43 -6.78 -2.71 5.25
CA ARG A 43 -7.28 -4.06 5.43
C ARG A 43 -8.79 -4.02 5.56
N ARG A 44 -9.47 -4.97 4.91
CA ARG A 44 -10.92 -5.13 5.07
C ARG A 44 -11.26 -6.61 5.08
N ASP A 45 -11.83 -7.08 6.19
CA ASP A 45 -12.28 -8.46 6.31
C ASP A 45 -13.64 -8.61 5.65
N GLN A 46 -13.82 -9.65 4.84
CA GLN A 46 -15.06 -9.96 4.16
C GLN A 46 -15.32 -11.47 4.27
N GLY A 47 -16.12 -11.86 5.27
CA GLY A 47 -16.36 -13.27 5.51
C GLY A 47 -15.06 -14.01 5.82
N GLU A 48 -14.75 -15.01 5.01
CA GLU A 48 -13.54 -15.79 5.20
C GLU A 48 -12.31 -15.21 4.50
N HIS A 49 -12.48 -14.09 3.81
CA HIS A 49 -11.41 -13.45 3.05
C HIS A 49 -11.01 -12.13 3.69
N CYS A 50 -9.81 -11.70 3.34
CA CYS A 50 -9.31 -10.39 3.74
C CYS A 50 -8.73 -9.69 2.51
N GLU A 51 -9.20 -8.49 2.25
CA GLU A 51 -8.66 -7.64 1.21
C GLU A 51 -7.58 -6.75 1.82
N ILE A 52 -6.41 -6.73 1.20
CA ILE A 52 -5.30 -5.88 1.64
C ILE A 52 -4.96 -4.97 0.49
N MET A 53 -4.82 -3.68 0.78
CA MET A 53 -4.50 -2.69 -0.23
C MET A 53 -3.33 -1.86 0.26
N LEU A 54 -2.37 -1.62 -0.63
CA LEU A 54 -1.24 -0.74 -0.35
C LEU A 54 -1.38 0.49 -1.22
N ILE A 55 -1.39 1.65 -0.56
CA ILE A 55 -1.37 2.94 -1.25
C ILE A 55 -0.03 3.57 -0.93
N SER A 56 0.82 3.73 -1.94
CA SER A 56 2.14 4.33 -1.76
C SER A 56 2.24 5.60 -2.57
N LEU A 57 2.95 6.58 -2.03
CA LEU A 57 3.13 7.87 -2.67
C LEU A 57 4.59 8.03 -3.11
N TRP A 58 4.79 8.62 -4.28
CA TRP A 58 6.09 8.70 -4.93
C TRP A 58 6.29 10.08 -5.54
N ASP A 59 7.54 10.56 -5.53
CA ASP A 59 7.86 11.85 -6.13
C ASP A 59 7.59 11.90 -7.63
N SER A 60 7.80 10.77 -8.31
CA SER A 60 7.71 10.70 -9.76
C SER A 60 7.58 9.27 -10.23
N MET A 61 7.27 9.09 -11.51
CA MET A 61 7.29 7.76 -12.10
C MET A 61 8.71 7.18 -12.16
N ASP A 62 9.73 8.03 -12.25
CA ASP A 62 11.10 7.52 -12.20
C ASP A 62 11.39 6.86 -10.84
N ALA A 63 10.89 7.45 -9.75
CA ALA A 63 11.03 6.85 -8.44
C ALA A 63 10.28 5.51 -8.38
N VAL A 64 9.09 5.44 -8.98
CA VAL A 64 8.35 4.18 -9.05
C VAL A 64 9.17 3.13 -9.80
N ARG A 65 9.81 3.50 -10.92
CA ARG A 65 10.61 2.56 -11.69
C ARG A 65 11.82 2.08 -10.93
N ALA A 66 12.37 2.91 -10.06
CA ALA A 66 13.50 2.50 -9.22
C ALA A 66 13.11 1.35 -8.29
N PHE A 67 11.84 1.30 -7.90
CA PHE A 67 11.30 0.21 -7.08
C PHE A 67 10.80 -0.95 -7.95
N ALA A 68 9.99 -0.66 -8.95
CA ALA A 68 9.21 -1.67 -9.67
C ALA A 68 9.88 -2.16 -10.96
N GLY A 69 10.91 -1.48 -11.45
CA GLY A 69 11.59 -1.86 -12.68
C GLY A 69 11.03 -1.11 -13.89
N GLU A 70 11.47 -1.51 -15.07
CA GLU A 70 11.15 -0.78 -16.29
C GLU A 70 9.68 -0.83 -16.68
N ASN A 71 8.96 -1.83 -16.21
CA ASN A 71 7.52 -1.92 -16.44
C ASN A 71 6.81 -1.62 -15.12
N PRO A 72 6.61 -0.32 -14.81
CA PRO A 72 6.12 0.07 -13.49
C PRO A 72 4.68 -0.36 -13.21
N ASP A 73 3.89 -0.66 -14.25
CA ASP A 73 2.51 -1.07 -14.04
C ASP A 73 2.38 -2.51 -13.56
N ARG A 74 3.46 -3.27 -13.59
CA ARG A 74 3.42 -4.64 -13.09
C ARG A 74 3.55 -4.67 -11.58
N SER A 75 2.79 -5.55 -10.95
CA SER A 75 2.92 -5.81 -9.52
C SER A 75 4.29 -6.41 -9.22
N VAL A 76 4.86 -6.04 -8.07
CA VAL A 76 6.10 -6.62 -7.59
C VAL A 76 5.74 -7.69 -6.57
N TYR A 77 6.06 -8.94 -6.89
CA TYR A 77 5.79 -10.07 -6.02
C TYR A 77 7.08 -10.65 -5.48
N TYR A 78 6.97 -11.28 -4.32
CA TYR A 78 8.08 -11.89 -3.60
C TYR A 78 7.86 -13.40 -3.52
N PRO A 79 8.91 -14.18 -3.28
CA PRO A 79 8.83 -15.64 -3.45
C PRO A 79 7.70 -16.35 -2.72
N GLU A 80 7.30 -15.85 -1.54
CA GLU A 80 6.27 -16.53 -0.76
C GLU A 80 4.89 -15.90 -0.89
N ASP A 81 4.73 -14.88 -1.73
CA ASP A 81 3.43 -14.24 -1.89
C ASP A 81 2.35 -15.24 -2.29
N ASP A 82 2.67 -16.22 -3.13
CA ASP A 82 1.70 -17.19 -3.60
C ASP A 82 1.22 -18.15 -2.50
N GLN A 83 1.89 -18.20 -1.37
CA GLN A 83 1.45 -19.01 -0.24
C GLN A 83 0.34 -18.32 0.55
N TYR A 84 0.20 -17.02 0.39
CA TYR A 84 -0.78 -16.22 1.12
C TYR A 84 -1.90 -15.73 0.23
N LEU A 85 -1.56 -15.31 -0.98
CA LEU A 85 -2.51 -14.64 -1.87
C LEU A 85 -3.36 -15.65 -2.64
N LEU A 86 -4.68 -15.44 -2.58
CA LEU A 86 -5.63 -16.24 -3.36
C LEU A 86 -5.66 -15.77 -4.80
N GLN A 87 -5.36 -14.48 -5.01
CA GLN A 87 -5.28 -13.89 -6.34
C GLN A 87 -4.03 -13.01 -6.39
N MET A 88 -3.27 -13.16 -7.46
CA MET A 88 -2.09 -12.35 -7.68
C MET A 88 -2.32 -11.52 -8.94
N GLU A 89 -2.88 -10.33 -8.74
CA GLU A 89 -3.14 -9.44 -9.85
C GLU A 89 -1.81 -9.01 -10.48
N PRO A 90 -1.69 -9.11 -11.80
CA PRO A 90 -0.41 -8.80 -12.44
C PRO A 90 -0.10 -7.31 -12.54
N LEU A 91 -1.13 -6.47 -12.42
CA LEU A 91 -0.97 -5.03 -12.62
C LEU A 91 -1.42 -4.23 -11.42
N VAL A 92 -0.75 -3.11 -11.22
CA VAL A 92 -1.14 -2.10 -10.24
C VAL A 92 -1.66 -0.88 -10.97
N ARG A 93 -2.20 0.08 -10.24
CA ARG A 93 -2.70 1.33 -10.80
C ARG A 93 -1.88 2.49 -10.29
N HIS A 94 -1.60 3.43 -11.18
CA HIS A 94 -0.94 4.68 -10.83
C HIS A 94 -1.87 5.84 -11.12
N TYR A 95 -1.84 6.84 -10.24
CA TYR A 95 -2.63 8.04 -10.37
C TYR A 95 -1.75 9.24 -10.10
N ASP A 96 -1.96 10.31 -10.86
CA ASP A 96 -1.39 11.58 -10.47
C ASP A 96 -2.15 12.09 -9.25
N VAL A 97 -1.41 12.52 -8.24
CA VAL A 97 -2.07 13.13 -7.09
C VAL A 97 -2.45 14.55 -7.49
N ALA A 98 -3.74 14.74 -7.75
CA ALA A 98 -4.23 16.05 -8.18
C ALA A 98 -4.12 17.07 -7.07
N GLU A 99 -4.35 16.62 -5.85
CA GLU A 99 -4.29 17.49 -4.69
C GLU A 99 -4.11 16.67 -3.44
N HIS A 100 -3.23 17.14 -2.55
CA HIS A 100 -3.11 16.59 -1.21
C HIS A 100 -3.20 17.77 -0.26
N MET A 101 -4.22 17.76 0.60
CA MET A 101 -4.44 18.86 1.51
C MET A 101 -4.20 18.38 2.94
N PRO A 102 -3.02 18.69 3.52
CA PRO A 102 -2.80 18.36 4.92
C PRO A 102 -3.67 19.25 5.81
N LEU A 103 -4.20 18.66 6.88
CA LEU A 103 -5.05 19.38 7.81
C LEU A 103 -4.29 19.63 9.10
N GLY A 104 -3.93 20.89 9.33
CA GLY A 104 -3.21 21.28 10.52
C GLY A 104 -1.83 20.65 10.56
N ASP A 105 -1.43 20.16 11.71
CA ASP A 105 -0.15 19.50 11.91
C ASP A 105 -0.32 18.00 11.71
N GLU A 106 0.10 17.50 10.57
CA GLU A 106 -0.05 16.07 10.26
C GLU A 106 0.83 15.19 11.12
N ALA A 107 1.90 15.73 11.69
CA ALA A 107 2.77 14.95 12.57
C ALA A 107 2.07 14.68 13.91
N THR A 108 1.05 15.44 14.24
CA THR A 108 0.30 15.29 15.48
C THR A 108 -1.15 15.04 15.16
N PRO A 109 -1.59 13.78 15.20
CA PRO A 109 -2.97 13.46 14.84
C PRO A 109 -3.97 14.25 15.68
N LYS A 110 -5.05 14.68 15.06
CA LYS A 110 -6.10 15.37 15.78
C LYS A 110 -6.87 14.38 16.63
N PRO A 111 -7.41 14.84 17.77
CA PRO A 111 -8.26 13.98 18.59
C PRO A 111 -9.46 13.48 17.81
N ALA A 112 -9.74 12.20 17.95
CA ALA A 112 -10.85 11.58 17.25
C ALA A 112 -12.21 12.18 17.64
N ALA A 113 -12.30 12.66 18.83
CA ALA A 113 -13.58 13.21 19.32
C ALA A 113 -14.08 14.34 18.46
N ALA A 114 -13.25 14.87 17.80
CA ALA A 114 -13.74 15.83 16.88
C ALA A 114 -14.48 15.15 15.78
N THR A 115 -14.78 14.25 16.20
CA THR A 115 -15.07 13.77 15.37
C THR A 115 -15.94 13.46 14.71
N LYS A 116 -16.07 13.34 15.16
CA LYS A 116 -16.61 12.99 14.81
C LYS A 116 -17.27 13.13 14.05
N LYS A 117 -17.24 13.18 14.22
CA LYS A 117 -17.70 13.13 13.84
C LYS A 117 -18.22 13.17 13.12
N LYS A 118 -18.23 13.33 13.25
CA LYS A 118 -18.54 13.24 12.93
C LYS A 118 -18.96 12.99 12.29
N LYS A 119 -18.99 13.00 12.49
CA LYS A 119 -19.17 12.51 12.34
C LYS A 119 -19.48 12.20 11.93
#